data_0a186b68627407d6482c033442da5411
#
_entry.id   0a186b68627407d6482c033442da5411
#
_cell.length_a   1.000
_cell.length_b   1.000
_cell.length_c   1.000
_cell.angle_alpha   90.00
_cell.angle_beta   90.00
_cell.angle_gamma   90.00
#
_symmetry.space_group_name_H-M   'P 1'
#
loop_
_entity.id
_entity.type
_entity.pdbx_description
1 polymer ?
#
loop_
_entity_poly.entity_id
_entity_poly.type
_entity_poly.pdbx_seq_one_letter_code
_entity_poly.pdbx_strand_id
1 'polypeptide(L)' 'MKLEQFENSLLFSTTSIPDAFFTEYYSQASSDAIKVFLYLYFLSKYGKEIKINDLSKKLNLPLKAIQDSIKYWEGLG' A
#
# COMPACT_ATOMS: atom_id res chain seq x y z
N MET A 1 22.92 5.58 11.01
CA MET A 1 22.75 5.26 9.58
C MET A 1 22.89 6.53 8.76
N LYS A 2 23.69 6.47 7.73
CA LYS A 2 23.90 7.65 6.88
C LYS A 2 22.87 7.68 5.76
N LEU A 3 22.26 8.83 5.55
CA LEU A 3 21.23 9.00 4.55
C LEU A 3 21.76 8.77 3.12
N GLU A 4 23.00 9.16 2.87
CA GLU A 4 23.60 8.99 1.55
C GLU A 4 23.66 7.54 1.10
N GLN A 5 23.89 6.63 2.04
CA GLN A 5 23.94 5.21 1.72
C GLN A 5 22.59 4.70 1.27
N PHE A 6 21.53 5.24 1.84
CA PHE A 6 20.17 4.89 1.43
C PHE A 6 19.85 5.50 0.08
N GLU A 7 20.25 6.73 -0.16
CA GLU A 7 19.99 7.41 -1.40
C GLU A 7 20.60 6.67 -2.58
N ASN A 8 21.76 6.09 -2.40
CA ASN A 8 22.45 5.39 -3.47
C ASN A 8 21.81 4.06 -3.84
N SER A 9 20.90 3.53 -3.00
CA SER A 9 20.28 2.23 -3.27
C SER A 9 18.79 2.21 -3.08
N LEU A 10 18.26 2.88 -2.06
CA LEU A 10 16.85 2.80 -1.71
C LEU A 10 16.09 4.11 -1.92
N LEU A 11 16.71 5.25 -1.59
CA LEU A 11 16.00 6.52 -1.58
C LEU A 11 15.85 7.17 -2.94
N PHE A 12 16.56 6.70 -3.96
CA PHE A 12 16.34 7.18 -5.32
C PHE A 12 15.03 6.68 -5.89
N SER A 13 14.54 5.56 -5.36
CA SER A 13 13.27 5.01 -5.79
C SER A 13 12.22 5.40 -4.77
N THR A 14 11.22 6.16 -5.19
CA THR A 14 10.19 6.66 -4.29
C THR A 14 8.81 6.30 -4.80
N THR A 15 7.85 6.29 -3.89
CA THR A 15 6.44 6.14 -4.22
C THR A 15 5.72 7.39 -3.75
N SER A 16 5.18 8.16 -4.69
CA SER A 16 4.44 9.40 -4.37
C SER A 16 2.99 9.07 -4.08
N ILE A 17 2.49 9.54 -2.95
CA ILE A 17 1.10 9.32 -2.53
C ILE A 17 0.33 10.62 -2.72
N PRO A 18 -0.83 10.60 -3.43
CA PRO A 18 -1.64 11.82 -3.57
C PRO A 18 -2.08 12.37 -2.22
N ASP A 19 -2.06 13.68 -2.09
CA ASP A 19 -2.48 14.33 -0.85
C ASP A 19 -3.93 14.00 -0.50
N ALA A 20 -4.79 13.81 -1.50
CA ALA A 20 -6.19 13.47 -1.28
C ALA A 20 -6.34 12.20 -0.44
N PHE A 21 -5.39 11.27 -0.54
CA PHE A 21 -5.42 10.08 0.29
C PHE A 21 -5.44 10.46 1.78
N PHE A 22 -4.60 11.40 2.15
CA PHE A 22 -4.49 11.82 3.55
C PHE A 22 -5.64 12.74 3.99
N THR A 23 -6.10 13.60 3.10
CA THR A 23 -7.14 14.58 3.47
C THR A 23 -8.54 14.00 3.44
N GLU A 24 -8.81 13.00 2.61
CA GLU A 24 -10.17 12.51 2.41
C GLU A 24 -10.40 11.08 2.88
N TYR A 25 -9.38 10.23 2.87
CA TYR A 25 -9.60 8.80 3.12
C TYR A 25 -8.89 8.26 4.35
N TYR A 26 -7.74 8.82 4.69
CA TYR A 26 -6.87 8.26 5.71
C TYR A 26 -7.55 8.11 7.07
N SER A 27 -8.26 9.14 7.53
CA SER A 27 -8.84 9.14 8.87
C SER A 27 -10.01 8.16 9.01
N GLN A 28 -10.65 7.79 7.90
CA GLN A 28 -11.83 6.92 7.92
C GLN A 28 -11.49 5.46 7.69
N ALA A 29 -10.36 5.17 7.06
CA ALA A 29 -9.98 3.81 6.72
C ALA A 29 -9.37 3.08 7.92
N SER A 30 -9.58 1.78 7.98
CA SER A 30 -8.93 0.96 9.00
C SER A 30 -7.43 0.87 8.72
N SER A 31 -6.65 0.52 9.75
CA SER A 31 -5.21 0.34 9.58
C SER A 31 -4.88 -0.73 8.55
N ASP A 32 -5.66 -1.81 8.50
CA ASP A 32 -5.46 -2.88 7.53
C ASP A 32 -5.72 -2.36 6.11
N ALA A 33 -6.79 -1.58 5.92
CA ALA A 33 -7.10 -1.00 4.62
C ALA A 33 -6.01 -0.05 4.15
N ILE A 34 -5.46 0.75 5.06
CA ILE A 34 -4.37 1.68 4.74
C ILE A 34 -3.13 0.89 4.32
N LYS A 35 -2.78 -0.15 5.06
CA LYS A 35 -1.62 -0.97 4.75
C LYS A 35 -1.75 -1.62 3.38
N VAL A 36 -2.92 -2.17 3.07
CA VAL A 36 -3.19 -2.78 1.78
C VAL A 36 -3.10 -1.75 0.65
N PHE A 37 -3.72 -0.58 0.85
CA PHE A 37 -3.68 0.49 -0.16
C PHE A 37 -2.25 0.90 -0.48
N LEU A 38 -1.45 1.19 0.54
CA LEU A 38 -0.10 1.68 0.33
C LEU A 38 0.74 0.66 -0.45
N TYR A 39 0.61 -0.61 -0.11
CA TYR A 39 1.39 -1.63 -0.79
C TYR A 39 0.94 -1.84 -2.23
N LEU A 40 -0.37 -1.86 -2.48
CA LEU A 40 -0.90 -2.00 -3.83
C LEU A 40 -0.54 -0.78 -4.68
N TYR A 41 -0.58 0.41 -4.09
CA TYR A 41 -0.21 1.62 -4.79
C TYR A 41 1.27 1.57 -5.19
N PHE A 42 2.11 1.11 -4.29
CA PHE A 42 3.52 0.89 -4.58
C PHE A 42 3.71 -0.08 -5.74
N LEU A 43 3.00 -1.20 -5.74
CA LEU A 43 3.12 -2.19 -6.82
C LEU A 43 2.63 -1.66 -8.16
N SER A 44 1.61 -0.80 -8.16
CA SER A 44 1.05 -0.26 -9.40
C SER A 44 2.08 0.51 -10.22
N LYS A 45 3.03 1.13 -9.55
CA LYS A 45 4.12 1.87 -10.16
C LYS A 45 4.98 0.99 -11.09
N TYR A 46 5.05 -0.31 -10.78
CA TYR A 46 5.84 -1.26 -11.56
C TYR A 46 4.98 -2.09 -12.52
N GLY A 47 3.67 -1.83 -12.56
CA GLY A 47 2.76 -2.61 -13.37
C GLY A 47 2.67 -4.07 -12.96
N LYS A 48 2.95 -4.37 -11.70
CA LYS A 48 2.93 -5.74 -11.21
C LYS A 48 1.60 -6.09 -10.60
N GLU A 49 1.20 -7.33 -10.80
CA GLU A 49 0.04 -7.90 -10.16
C GLU A 49 0.50 -8.84 -9.05
N ILE A 50 -0.35 -9.00 -8.04
CA ILE A 50 -0.07 -9.91 -6.95
C ILE A 50 -1.34 -10.67 -6.60
N LYS A 51 -1.18 -11.97 -6.32
CA LYS A 51 -2.31 -12.79 -5.89
C LYS A 51 -2.66 -12.48 -4.44
N ILE A 52 -3.94 -12.61 -4.10
CA ILE A 52 -4.41 -12.31 -2.75
C ILE A 52 -3.67 -13.11 -1.68
N ASN A 53 -3.39 -14.39 -1.95
CA ASN A 53 -2.66 -15.22 -1.00
C ASN A 53 -1.24 -14.70 -0.77
N ASP A 54 -0.58 -14.26 -1.83
CA ASP A 54 0.77 -13.72 -1.72
C ASP A 54 0.77 -12.38 -0.99
N LEU A 55 -0.25 -11.56 -1.24
CA LEU A 55 -0.41 -10.28 -0.56
C LEU A 55 -0.61 -10.50 0.94
N SER A 56 -1.42 -11.48 1.31
CA SER A 56 -1.64 -11.84 2.70
C SER A 56 -0.33 -12.17 3.41
N LYS A 57 0.51 -12.98 2.77
CA LYS A 57 1.81 -13.35 3.33
C LYS A 57 2.74 -12.15 3.42
N LYS A 58 2.77 -11.34 2.37
CA LYS A 58 3.67 -10.19 2.29
C LYS A 58 3.36 -9.16 3.36
N LEU A 59 2.09 -8.90 3.59
CA LEU A 59 1.66 -7.90 4.56
C LEU A 59 1.43 -8.48 5.96
N ASN A 60 1.52 -9.78 6.09
CA ASN A 60 1.28 -10.47 7.35
C ASN A 60 -0.13 -10.16 7.89
N LEU A 61 -1.12 -10.24 7.01
CA LEU A 61 -2.53 -10.02 7.35
C LEU A 61 -3.34 -11.25 6.97
N PRO A 62 -4.41 -11.55 7.73
CA PRO A 62 -5.32 -12.64 7.35
C PRO A 62 -5.95 -12.38 5.99
N LEU A 63 -6.24 -13.46 5.28
CA LEU A 63 -6.84 -13.35 3.94
C LEU A 63 -8.12 -12.53 3.97
N LYS A 64 -8.95 -12.70 5.00
CA LYS A 64 -10.19 -11.95 5.12
C LYS A 64 -9.94 -10.45 5.25
N ALA A 65 -8.90 -10.05 5.98
CA ALA A 65 -8.55 -8.63 6.12
C ALA A 65 -8.14 -8.04 4.77
N ILE A 66 -7.43 -8.81 3.96
CA ILE A 66 -7.05 -8.38 2.62
C ILE A 66 -8.29 -8.20 1.75
N GLN A 67 -9.19 -9.18 1.75
CA GLN A 67 -10.41 -9.13 0.96
C GLN A 67 -11.30 -7.95 1.36
N ASP A 68 -11.48 -7.75 2.66
CA ASP A 68 -12.28 -6.64 3.18
C ASP A 68 -11.69 -5.29 2.81
N SER A 69 -10.36 -5.18 2.87
CA SER A 69 -9.66 -3.95 2.51
C SER A 69 -9.83 -3.62 1.03
N ILE A 70 -9.70 -4.61 0.17
CA ILE A 70 -9.88 -4.41 -1.27
C ILE A 70 -11.31 -3.96 -1.57
N LYS A 71 -12.29 -4.61 -0.95
CA LYS A 71 -13.69 -4.22 -1.12
C LYS A 71 -13.94 -2.79 -0.66
N TYR A 72 -13.31 -2.40 0.44
CA TYR A 72 -13.45 -1.04 0.96
C TYR A 72 -12.99 -0.01 -0.08
N TRP A 73 -11.81 -0.23 -0.66
CA TRP A 73 -11.27 0.72 -1.63
C TRP A 73 -12.04 0.70 -2.96
N GLU A 74 -12.47 -0.47 -3.39
CA GLU A 74 -13.30 -0.58 -4.61
C GLU A 74 -14.63 0.14 -4.45
N GLY A 75 -15.20 0.10 -3.25
CA GLY A 75 -16.46 0.78 -2.96
C GLY A 75 -16.36 2.30 -2.99
N LEU A 76 -15.18 2.84 -2.83
CA LEU A 76 -14.97 4.28 -2.88
C LEU A 76 -14.69 4.77 -4.31
N GLY A 77 -14.47 3.87 -5.22
CA GLY A 77 -14.14 4.23 -6.59
C GLY A 77 -12.67 4.32 -6.81
#